data_0529f8287c2d13df5305333efdca0f8a
#
_entry.id   0529f8287c2d13df5305333efdca0f8a
#
_cell.length_a   1.000
_cell.length_b   1.000
_cell.length_c   1.000
_cell.angle_alpha   90.00
_cell.angle_beta   90.00
_cell.angle_gamma   90.00
#
_symmetry.space_group_name_H-M   'P 1'
#
loop_
_entity.id
_entity.type
_entity.pdbx_description
1 polymer ?
#
loop_
_entity_poly.entity_id
_entity_poly.type
_entity_poly.pdbx_seq_one_letter_code
_entity_poly.pdbx_strand_id
1 'polypeptide(L)'
;MRKPRDYDAELKALEQKARQLKSRKQSQLGELVQAAGADELTIEELAGALLAATTAERPTREAWRKRGAAFFQGRREDAGSRTGGEQGSAAKDDGRSQPPSGEAGAA
;
A
#
# COMPACT_ATOMS: atom_id res chain seq x y z
N MET A 1 48.21 -19.39 -3.80
CA MET A 1 47.26 -18.30 -4.06
C MET A 1 45.89 -18.69 -3.52
N ARG A 2 45.23 -17.75 -2.84
CA ARG A 2 43.91 -18.00 -2.28
C ARG A 2 42.86 -18.06 -3.39
N LYS A 3 41.89 -18.98 -3.26
CA LYS A 3 40.84 -19.10 -4.25
C LYS A 3 40.03 -17.80 -4.31
N PRO A 4 39.81 -17.25 -5.51
CA PRO A 4 39.01 -16.02 -5.62
C PRO A 4 37.58 -16.25 -5.25
N ARG A 5 36.95 -15.20 -4.73
CA ARG A 5 35.54 -15.19 -4.38
C ARG A 5 34.69 -15.29 -5.66
N ASP A 6 33.63 -16.06 -5.57
CA ASP A 6 32.76 -16.27 -6.74
C ASP A 6 31.77 -15.09 -6.86
N TYR A 7 32.23 -14.03 -7.50
CA TYR A 7 31.41 -12.85 -7.70
C TYR A 7 30.28 -13.08 -8.69
N ASP A 8 30.42 -14.03 -9.60
CA ASP A 8 29.35 -14.34 -10.55
C ASP A 8 28.13 -14.91 -9.83
N ALA A 9 28.33 -15.77 -8.85
CA ALA A 9 27.23 -16.32 -8.06
C ALA A 9 26.53 -15.21 -7.27
N GLU A 10 27.32 -14.29 -6.72
CA GLU A 10 26.75 -13.17 -5.97
C GLU A 10 25.95 -12.24 -6.87
N LEU A 11 26.46 -11.97 -8.08
CA LEU A 11 25.74 -11.13 -9.05
C LEU A 11 24.43 -11.78 -9.46
N LYS A 12 24.41 -13.09 -9.67
CA LYS A 12 23.18 -13.80 -10.01
C LYS A 12 22.16 -13.70 -8.87
N ALA A 13 22.62 -13.85 -7.63
CA ALA A 13 21.74 -13.75 -6.48
C ALA A 13 21.13 -12.35 -6.37
N LEU A 14 21.94 -11.32 -6.63
CA LEU A 14 21.45 -9.94 -6.62
C LEU A 14 20.46 -9.68 -7.74
N GLU A 15 20.70 -10.25 -8.93
CA GLU A 15 19.77 -10.12 -10.05
C GLU A 15 18.43 -10.76 -9.74
N GLN A 16 18.44 -11.94 -9.11
CA GLN A 16 17.20 -12.59 -8.70
C GLN A 16 16.46 -11.75 -7.66
N LYS A 17 17.20 -11.21 -6.69
CA LYS A 17 16.61 -10.36 -5.68
C LYS A 17 15.99 -9.12 -6.31
N ALA A 18 16.67 -8.50 -7.27
CA ALA A 18 16.16 -7.33 -7.97
C ALA A 18 14.87 -7.66 -8.72
N ARG A 19 14.81 -8.82 -9.38
CA ARG A 19 13.59 -9.24 -10.09
C ARG A 19 12.42 -9.44 -9.13
N GLN A 20 12.69 -10.07 -7.98
CA GLN A 20 11.66 -10.27 -6.97
C GLN A 20 11.12 -8.95 -6.44
N LEU A 21 12.01 -7.99 -6.19
CA LEU A 21 11.60 -6.68 -5.70
C LEU A 21 10.78 -5.91 -6.72
N LYS A 22 11.16 -6.00 -8.01
CA LYS A 22 10.38 -5.37 -9.08
C LYS A 22 8.98 -5.99 -9.18
N SER A 23 8.91 -7.31 -9.07
CA SER A 23 7.63 -8.01 -9.12
C SER A 23 6.73 -7.58 -7.96
N ARG A 24 7.29 -7.48 -6.75
CA ARG A 24 6.54 -7.01 -5.58
C ARG A 24 6.06 -5.58 -5.75
N LYS A 25 6.92 -4.72 -6.31
CA LYS A 25 6.54 -3.34 -6.57
C LYS A 25 5.37 -3.26 -7.54
N GLN A 26 5.41 -4.05 -8.61
CA GLN A 26 4.31 -4.08 -9.58
C GLN A 26 3.01 -4.53 -8.92
N SER A 27 3.08 -5.56 -8.07
CA SER A 27 1.90 -6.03 -7.35
C SER A 27 1.34 -4.94 -6.44
N GLN A 28 2.20 -4.22 -5.73
CA GLN A 28 1.78 -3.13 -4.86
C GLN A 28 1.11 -2.01 -5.63
N LEU A 29 1.64 -1.68 -6.81
CA LEU A 29 1.03 -0.64 -7.65
C LEU A 29 -0.34 -1.08 -8.15
N GLY A 30 -0.50 -2.36 -8.52
CA GLY A 30 -1.80 -2.89 -8.90
C GLY A 30 -2.80 -2.86 -7.76
N GLU A 31 -2.36 -3.24 -6.57
CA GLU A 31 -3.20 -3.19 -5.38
C GLU A 31 -3.62 -1.75 -5.05
N LEU A 32 -2.70 -0.81 -5.25
CA LEU A 32 -3.00 0.60 -5.00
C LEU A 32 -4.07 1.11 -5.95
N VAL A 33 -4.00 0.72 -7.23
CA VAL A 33 -5.01 1.10 -8.22
C VAL A 33 -6.39 0.66 -7.75
N GLN A 34 -6.50 -0.58 -7.29
CA GLN A 34 -7.76 -1.13 -6.79
C GLN A 34 -8.20 -0.43 -5.50
N ALA A 35 -7.28 -0.23 -4.57
CA ALA A 35 -7.60 0.40 -3.29
C ALA A 35 -8.11 1.82 -3.47
N ALA A 36 -7.58 2.54 -4.44
CA ALA A 36 -8.00 3.91 -4.73
C ALA A 36 -9.28 3.98 -5.57
N GLY A 37 -9.74 2.84 -6.09
CA GLY A 37 -10.93 2.80 -6.94
C GLY A 37 -10.65 3.15 -8.40
N ALA A 38 -9.38 3.32 -8.75
CA ALA A 38 -9.00 3.69 -10.11
C ALA A 38 -9.14 2.53 -11.11
N ASP A 39 -9.35 1.32 -10.60
CA ASP A 39 -9.60 0.16 -11.45
C ASP A 39 -10.94 0.25 -12.19
N GLU A 40 -11.82 1.18 -11.76
CA GLU A 40 -13.08 1.42 -12.47
C GLU A 40 -12.91 2.29 -13.71
N LEU A 41 -11.76 2.95 -13.86
CA LEU A 41 -11.44 3.67 -15.07
C LEU A 41 -11.15 2.69 -16.20
N THR A 42 -11.43 3.11 -17.43
CA THR A 42 -11.00 2.30 -18.57
C THR A 42 -9.48 2.31 -18.65
N ILE A 43 -8.92 1.34 -19.38
CA ILE A 43 -7.46 1.27 -19.56
C ILE A 43 -6.93 2.56 -20.19
N GLU A 44 -7.65 3.11 -21.17
CA GLU A 44 -7.22 4.36 -21.80
C GLU A 44 -7.29 5.53 -20.83
N GLU A 45 -8.35 5.60 -20.04
CA GLU A 45 -8.47 6.66 -19.03
C GLU A 45 -7.36 6.58 -18.00
N LEU A 46 -7.09 5.37 -17.53
CA LEU A 46 -6.02 5.16 -16.54
C LEU A 46 -4.67 5.53 -17.12
N ALA A 47 -4.40 5.09 -18.35
CA ALA A 47 -3.14 5.42 -19.02
C ALA A 47 -2.98 6.93 -19.19
N GLY A 48 -4.05 7.61 -19.59
CA GLY A 48 -4.01 9.07 -19.75
C GLY A 48 -3.74 9.79 -18.43
N ALA A 49 -4.38 9.35 -17.35
CA ALA A 49 -4.17 9.92 -16.04
C ALA A 49 -2.72 9.74 -15.59
N LEU A 50 -2.16 8.55 -15.80
CA LEU A 50 -0.79 8.26 -15.40
C LEU A 50 0.20 9.09 -16.22
N LEU A 51 -0.05 9.23 -17.55
CA LEU A 51 0.81 10.07 -18.38
C LEU A 51 0.76 11.53 -17.94
N ALA A 52 -0.41 12.03 -17.58
CA ALA A 52 -0.54 13.39 -17.06
C ALA A 52 0.24 13.55 -15.76
N ALA A 53 0.22 12.52 -14.93
CA ALA A 53 0.93 12.55 -13.65
C ALA A 53 2.44 12.66 -13.82
N THR A 54 3.00 12.08 -14.88
CA THR A 54 4.46 12.11 -15.09
C THR A 54 4.96 13.50 -15.45
N THR A 55 4.10 14.38 -15.96
CA THR A 55 4.48 15.74 -16.35
C THR A 55 3.94 16.79 -15.42
N ALA A 56 3.30 16.38 -14.32
CA ALA A 56 2.76 17.34 -13.35
C ALA A 56 3.87 18.08 -12.65
N GLU A 57 3.64 19.37 -12.36
CA GLU A 57 4.62 20.19 -11.71
C GLU A 57 4.70 19.90 -10.22
N ARG A 58 5.78 20.34 -9.60
CA ARG A 58 6.06 20.03 -8.21
C ARG A 58 4.93 20.40 -7.24
N PRO A 59 4.32 21.59 -7.32
CA PRO A 59 3.22 21.91 -6.39
C PRO A 59 2.07 20.93 -6.49
N THR A 60 1.70 20.53 -7.71
CA THR A 60 0.64 19.56 -7.93
C THR A 60 1.01 18.21 -7.35
N ARG A 61 2.23 17.75 -7.60
CA ARG A 61 2.71 16.46 -7.08
C ARG A 61 2.76 16.48 -5.56
N GLU A 62 3.13 17.60 -4.96
CA GLU A 62 3.16 17.73 -3.50
C GLU A 62 1.75 17.65 -2.92
N ALA A 63 0.77 18.28 -3.57
CA ALA A 63 -0.63 18.17 -3.14
C ALA A 63 -1.10 16.73 -3.22
N TRP A 64 -0.75 16.01 -4.28
CA TRP A 64 -1.07 14.59 -4.41
C TRP A 64 -0.42 13.75 -3.32
N ARG A 65 0.85 14.08 -2.99
CA ARG A 65 1.56 13.35 -1.96
C ARG A 65 0.85 13.48 -0.62
N LYS A 66 0.42 14.67 -0.27
CA LYS A 66 -0.30 14.90 0.98
C LYS A 66 -1.62 14.16 1.01
N ARG A 67 -2.35 14.20 -0.09
CA ARG A 67 -3.64 13.51 -0.19
C ARG A 67 -3.44 12.00 -0.08
N GLY A 68 -2.38 11.47 -0.73
CA GLY A 68 -2.06 10.05 -0.66
C GLY A 68 -1.67 9.62 0.75
N ALA A 69 -0.89 10.45 1.44
CA ALA A 69 -0.50 10.16 2.81
C ALA A 69 -1.74 10.07 3.71
N ALA A 70 -2.69 11.00 3.54
CA ALA A 70 -3.94 10.99 4.29
C ALA A 70 -4.77 9.74 3.97
N PHE A 71 -4.79 9.34 2.70
CA PHE A 71 -5.50 8.12 2.28
C PHE A 71 -4.97 6.88 3.01
N PHE A 72 -3.66 6.73 3.06
CA PHE A 72 -3.05 5.58 3.74
C PHE A 72 -3.26 5.64 5.25
N GLN A 73 -3.26 6.83 5.82
CA GLN A 73 -3.53 7.00 7.25
C GLN A 73 -4.95 6.56 7.59
N GLY A 74 -5.92 6.95 6.77
CA GLY A 74 -7.31 6.54 6.96
C GLY A 74 -7.49 5.03 6.85
N ARG A 75 -6.84 4.41 5.87
CA ARG A 75 -6.92 2.96 5.72
C ARG A 75 -6.31 2.23 6.91
N ARG A 76 -5.23 2.76 7.46
CA ARG A 76 -4.58 2.17 8.63
C ARG A 76 -5.48 2.23 9.85
N GLU A 77 -6.17 3.34 10.03
CA GLU A 77 -7.12 3.52 11.12
C GLU A 77 -8.31 2.56 10.97
N ASP A 78 -8.83 2.42 9.75
CA ASP A 78 -9.91 1.48 9.47
C ASP A 78 -9.50 0.04 9.78
N ALA A 79 -8.31 -0.35 9.38
CA ALA A 79 -7.80 -1.69 9.65
C ALA A 79 -7.65 -1.92 11.15
N GLY A 80 -7.16 -0.91 11.88
CA GLY A 80 -7.04 -0.98 13.32
C GLY A 80 -8.39 -1.12 14.00
N SER A 81 -9.40 -0.39 13.53
CA SER A 81 -10.75 -0.47 14.07
C SER A 81 -11.35 -1.86 13.86
N ARG A 82 -11.15 -2.44 12.70
CA ARG A 82 -11.69 -3.77 12.41
C ARG A 82 -11.05 -4.85 13.27
N THR A 83 -9.77 -4.77 13.51
CA THR A 83 -9.07 -5.77 14.31
C THR A 83 -9.31 -5.56 15.80
N GLY A 84 -9.63 -4.37 16.20
CA GLY A 84 -9.92 -4.08 17.59
C GLY A 84 -11.33 -4.48 17.99
N GLY A 85 -12.09 -4.95 17.13
CA GLY A 85 -13.43 -5.34 17.39
C GLY A 85 -13.70 -6.78 17.14
N GLU A 86 -13.39 -7.56 16.85
CA GLU A 86 -13.35 -8.76 16.42
C GLU A 86 -12.93 -9.41 16.32
N GLN A 87 -12.77 -9.38 16.92
CA GLN A 87 -12.19 -10.08 16.70
C GLN A 87 -12.47 -10.17 16.35
N GLY A 88 -12.86 -9.36 17.02
CA GLY A 88 -12.99 -9.55 16.71
C GLY A 88 -13.43 -9.28 16.09
N SER A 89 -13.87 -9.09 16.67
CA SER A 89 -14.12 -9.23 16.18
C SER A 89 -14.40 -8.93 15.79
N ALA A 90 -14.50 -8.59 16.31
CA ALA A 90 -14.60 -8.66 16.20
C ALA A 90 -14.93 -8.05 16.22
N ALA A 91 -15.08 -7.61 17.09
CA ALA A 91 -15.16 -7.41 17.33
C ALA A 91 -15.55 -6.63 17.39
N LYS A 92 -15.87 -6.31 18.29
CA LYS A 92 -16.13 -5.92 18.75
C LYS A 92 -16.33 -5.39 18.45
N ASP A 93 -16.62 -5.13 19.22
CA ASP A 93 -16.76 -4.96 19.47
C ASP A 93 -16.80 -4.37 19.26
N ASP A 94 -16.91 -4.14 19.86
CA ASP A 94 -16.97 -3.89 20.13
C ASP A 94 -16.88 -3.30 19.88
N GLY A 95 -16.78 -2.80 20.41
CA GLY A 95 -16.79 -2.68 20.52
C GLY A 95 -16.73 -2.03 20.56
N ARG A 96 -16.76 -1.86 20.85
CA ARG A 96 -16.72 -1.78 21.37
C ARG A 96 -16.49 -1.45 21.12
N SER A 97 -16.49 -0.96 21.26
CA SER A 97 -16.31 -1.25 21.54
C SER A 97 -16.19 -0.88 21.60
N GLN A 98 -16.16 -0.36 22.00
CA GLN A 98 -16.13 -0.57 22.42
C GLN A 98 -16.07 -0.25 22.43
N PRO A 99 -15.80 0.20 22.46
CA PRO A 99 -15.81 0.03 22.77
C PRO A 99 -15.88 0.35 22.81
N PRO A 100 -15.81 0.85 23.22
CA PRO A 100 -15.89 0.63 23.41
C PRO A 100 -16.00 0.79 23.21
N SER A 101 -16.39 1.44 24.10
CA SER A 101 -16.42 1.00 24.12
C SER A 101 -16.58 1.09 23.85
N GLY A 102 -16.70 1.62 24.24
CA GLY A 102 -16.92 1.15 24.26
C GLY A 102 -17.24 1.32 24.09
N GLU A 103 -17.31 1.61 23.97
CA GLU A 103 -17.57 1.16 24.06
C GLU A 103 -17.81 1.10 23.64
N ALA A 104 -17.85 1.63 24.07
CA ALA A 104 -17.99 1.05 23.87
C ALA A 104 -18.26 0.93 23.48
N GLY A 105 -18.42 1.28 23.98
CA GLY A 105 -18.60 0.74 23.77
C GLY A 105 -18.74 0.67 23.52
N ALA A 106 -18.91 0.83 23.95
CA ALA A 106 -18.85 0.30 23.84
C ALA A 106 -18.96 0.19 23.57
N ALA A 107 -19.16 0.47 24.21
CA ALA A 107 -18.98 0.00 23.98
C ALA A 107 -19.22 -0.22 23.73
#